data_9c322bd5b0a2c521c3373bfc9545d5b1
#
_entry.id   9c322bd5b0a2c521c3373bfc9545d5b1
#
_cell.length_a   1.000
_cell.length_b   1.000
_cell.length_c   1.000
_cell.angle_alpha   90.00
_cell.angle_beta   90.00
_cell.angle_gamma   90.00
#
_symmetry.space_group_name_H-M   'P 1'
#
loop_
_entity.id
_entity.type
_entity.pdbx_description
1 polymer ?
#
loop_
_entity_poly.entity_id
_entity_poly.type
_entity_poly.pdbx_seq_one_letter_code
_entity_poly.pdbx_strand_id
1 'polypeptide(L)'
;MAEVDPGASPASAPLGGQRDLASSSPEKKAAAKAIGDHIERGTKRAGGWADDETNASVKAFGPKDGHGWLTSGAIEKAHKTWGTQVLGLMARLASDKEALLGANTVLLGTDHGIESQVRTVSSINGY
;
A
#
# COMPACT_ATOMS: atom_id res chain seq x y z
N MET A 1 39.90 -14.44 44.60
CA MET A 1 40.32 -14.06 43.26
C MET A 1 39.12 -14.27 42.36
N ALA A 2 38.44 -13.20 42.04
CA ALA A 2 37.38 -13.24 41.03
C ALA A 2 38.05 -13.12 39.68
N GLU A 3 38.08 -14.19 38.93
CA GLU A 3 38.51 -14.21 37.56
C GLU A 3 37.37 -13.60 36.72
N VAL A 4 37.59 -12.37 36.30
CA VAL A 4 36.68 -11.71 35.34
C VAL A 4 37.03 -12.33 34.01
N ASP A 5 36.13 -13.15 33.50
CA ASP A 5 36.19 -13.68 32.13
C ASP A 5 36.00 -12.52 31.14
N PRO A 6 37.03 -12.09 30.37
CA PRO A 6 36.89 -11.02 29.38
C PRO A 6 36.29 -11.50 28.07
N GLY A 7 35.72 -12.70 28.01
CA GLY A 7 35.30 -13.35 26.79
C GLY A 7 33.82 -13.13 26.39
N ALA A 8 33.05 -12.37 27.16
CA ALA A 8 31.74 -12.00 26.74
C ALA A 8 31.79 -10.81 25.76
N SER A 9 32.18 -11.06 24.55
CA SER A 9 31.84 -10.16 23.46
C SER A 9 30.35 -9.99 23.45
N PRO A 10 29.82 -8.75 23.50
CA PRO A 10 28.41 -8.56 23.29
C PRO A 10 28.10 -9.16 21.92
N ALA A 11 27.28 -10.19 21.93
CA ALA A 11 26.75 -10.74 20.70
C ALA A 11 26.27 -9.56 19.87
N SER A 12 26.90 -9.33 18.74
CA SER A 12 26.44 -8.34 17.78
C SER A 12 24.98 -8.64 17.56
N ALA A 13 24.11 -7.78 18.05
CA ALA A 13 22.70 -7.92 17.77
C ALA A 13 22.57 -8.08 16.25
N PRO A 14 21.94 -9.13 15.76
CA PRO A 14 21.76 -9.29 14.33
C PRO A 14 21.12 -7.98 13.86
N LEU A 15 21.67 -7.43 12.78
CA LEU A 15 21.16 -6.24 12.11
C LEU A 15 19.75 -6.54 11.55
N GLY A 16 18.81 -6.94 12.41
CA GLY A 16 17.43 -7.22 12.10
C GLY A 16 16.68 -5.99 11.57
N GLY A 17 17.13 -4.78 11.93
CA GLY A 17 16.54 -3.55 11.43
C GLY A 17 16.74 -3.29 9.93
N GLN A 18 17.77 -3.87 9.30
CA GLN A 18 17.94 -3.72 7.85
C GLN A 18 17.12 -4.72 7.02
N ARG A 19 16.70 -5.83 7.59
CA ARG A 19 15.83 -6.79 6.91
C ARG A 19 14.40 -6.30 6.80
N ASP A 20 13.92 -5.51 7.77
CA ASP A 20 12.56 -4.96 7.77
C ASP A 20 12.36 -3.85 6.73
N LEU A 21 13.44 -3.19 6.28
CA LEU A 21 13.39 -2.15 5.26
C LEU A 21 13.61 -2.69 3.83
N ALA A 22 14.19 -3.86 3.69
CA ALA A 22 14.47 -4.50 2.41
C ALA A 22 13.43 -5.58 2.11
N SER A 23 12.21 -5.18 1.77
CA SER A 23 11.21 -6.14 1.29
C SER A 23 11.68 -6.77 -0.02
N SER A 24 11.59 -8.10 -0.11
CA SER A 24 11.98 -8.85 -1.29
C SER A 24 11.04 -8.59 -2.48
N SER A 25 11.52 -8.87 -3.69
CA SER A 25 10.72 -8.79 -4.91
C SER A 25 9.39 -9.59 -4.85
N PRO A 26 9.38 -10.84 -4.35
CA PRO A 26 8.13 -11.58 -4.15
C PRO A 26 7.16 -10.91 -3.18
N GLU A 27 7.67 -10.33 -2.09
CA GLU A 27 6.85 -9.61 -1.11
C GLU A 27 6.19 -8.37 -1.69
N LYS A 28 6.92 -7.59 -2.50
CA LYS A 28 6.37 -6.42 -3.20
C LYS A 28 5.29 -6.80 -4.19
N LYS A 29 5.48 -7.88 -4.95
CA LYS A 29 4.45 -8.42 -5.86
C LYS A 29 3.23 -8.92 -5.10
N ALA A 30 3.43 -9.62 -3.98
CA ALA A 30 2.35 -10.09 -3.13
C ALA A 30 1.56 -8.92 -2.53
N ALA A 31 2.25 -7.87 -2.06
CA ALA A 31 1.61 -6.65 -1.57
C ALA A 31 0.80 -5.94 -2.65
N ALA A 32 1.35 -5.74 -3.85
CA ALA A 32 0.64 -5.13 -4.97
C ALA A 32 -0.60 -5.95 -5.37
N LYS A 33 -0.48 -7.28 -5.38
CA LYS A 33 -1.61 -8.18 -5.63
C LYS A 33 -2.68 -8.08 -4.55
N ALA A 34 -2.30 -8.03 -3.28
CA ALA A 34 -3.24 -7.88 -2.16
C ALA A 34 -4.00 -6.54 -2.24
N ILE A 35 -3.34 -5.45 -2.64
CA ILE A 35 -4.01 -4.17 -2.88
C ILE A 35 -5.09 -4.33 -3.95
N GLY A 36 -4.78 -4.91 -5.10
CA GLY A 36 -5.73 -5.10 -6.20
C GLY A 36 -6.87 -6.07 -5.85
N ASP A 37 -6.55 -7.21 -5.27
CA ASP A 37 -7.53 -8.29 -5.06
C ASP A 37 -8.44 -8.03 -3.86
N HIS A 38 -7.95 -7.38 -2.81
CA HIS A 38 -8.67 -7.23 -1.56
C HIS A 38 -9.06 -5.78 -1.27
N ILE A 39 -8.10 -4.86 -1.31
CA ILE A 39 -8.32 -3.50 -0.85
C ILE A 39 -9.12 -2.70 -1.89
N GLU A 40 -8.70 -2.70 -3.15
CA GLU A 40 -9.43 -1.99 -4.22
C GLU A 40 -10.85 -2.52 -4.37
N ARG A 41 -11.04 -3.84 -4.38
CA ARG A 41 -12.37 -4.46 -4.48
C ARG A 41 -13.24 -4.18 -3.26
N GLY A 42 -12.65 -4.25 -2.06
CA GLY A 42 -13.35 -3.95 -0.82
C GLY A 42 -13.79 -2.49 -0.74
N THR A 43 -12.92 -1.56 -1.12
CA THR A 43 -13.20 -0.14 -1.15
C THR A 43 -14.30 0.21 -2.16
N LYS A 44 -14.24 -0.37 -3.35
CA LYS A 44 -15.28 -0.19 -4.39
C LYS A 44 -16.63 -0.72 -3.94
N ARG A 45 -16.65 -1.90 -3.31
CA ARG A 45 -17.87 -2.50 -2.78
C ARG A 45 -18.48 -1.66 -1.66
N ALA A 46 -17.66 -1.21 -0.71
CA ALA A 46 -18.10 -0.33 0.38
C ALA A 46 -18.65 1.01 -0.14
N GLY A 47 -18.03 1.58 -1.17
CA GLY A 47 -18.54 2.77 -1.85
C GLY A 47 -19.92 2.55 -2.44
N GLY A 48 -20.14 1.42 -3.14
CA GLY A 48 -21.43 1.08 -3.75
C GLY A 48 -22.55 0.85 -2.72
N TRP A 49 -22.26 0.26 -1.59
CA TRP A 49 -23.26 0.12 -0.51
C TRP A 49 -23.72 1.46 0.04
N ALA A 50 -22.78 2.39 0.23
CA ALA A 50 -23.11 3.73 0.67
C ALA A 50 -24.01 4.47 -0.34
N ASP A 51 -23.85 4.21 -1.65
CA ASP A 51 -24.68 4.82 -2.70
C ASP A 51 -26.14 4.41 -2.58
N ASP A 52 -26.44 3.14 -2.47
CA ASP A 52 -27.80 2.62 -2.45
C ASP A 52 -28.57 3.08 -1.20
N GLU A 53 -27.97 2.94 -0.03
CA GLU A 53 -28.58 3.32 1.24
C GLU A 53 -28.75 4.84 1.36
N THR A 54 -27.79 5.62 0.87
CA THR A 54 -27.89 7.08 0.90
C THR A 54 -28.94 7.59 -0.06
N ASN A 55 -29.02 7.04 -1.27
CA ASN A 55 -30.06 7.41 -2.23
C ASN A 55 -31.46 7.08 -1.72
N ALA A 56 -31.63 5.95 -1.04
CA ALA A 56 -32.89 5.58 -0.39
C ALA A 56 -33.24 6.58 0.72
N SER A 57 -32.27 6.98 1.54
CA SER A 57 -32.46 7.96 2.61
C SER A 57 -32.81 9.35 2.06
N VAL A 58 -32.11 9.82 1.03
CA VAL A 58 -32.40 11.10 0.37
C VAL A 58 -33.84 11.13 -0.18
N LYS A 59 -34.30 10.04 -0.77
CA LYS A 59 -35.67 9.90 -1.25
C LYS A 59 -36.69 9.89 -0.11
N ALA A 60 -36.38 9.21 1.00
CA ALA A 60 -37.26 9.12 2.16
C ALA A 60 -37.44 10.47 2.85
N PHE A 61 -36.41 11.31 2.90
CA PHE A 61 -36.43 12.66 3.43
C PHE A 61 -36.79 13.73 2.36
N GLY A 62 -37.35 13.33 1.23
CA GLY A 62 -37.77 14.23 0.17
C GLY A 62 -38.88 15.22 0.62
N PRO A 63 -39.32 16.11 -0.25
CA PRO A 63 -40.05 17.37 0.07
C PRO A 63 -41.41 17.22 0.73
N LYS A 64 -41.81 16.05 1.17
CA LYS A 64 -43.13 15.81 1.79
C LYS A 64 -43.30 16.40 3.20
N ASP A 65 -42.20 16.66 3.89
CA ASP A 65 -42.19 17.15 5.27
C ASP A 65 -41.40 18.47 5.31
N GLY A 66 -42.05 19.59 5.45
CA GLY A 66 -41.55 20.96 5.33
C GLY A 66 -40.13 21.32 5.80
N HIS A 67 -39.43 20.43 6.44
CA HIS A 67 -38.00 20.54 6.82
C HIS A 67 -37.10 19.43 6.25
N GLY A 68 -37.70 18.41 5.61
CA GLY A 68 -36.97 17.26 5.07
C GLY A 68 -35.96 17.62 3.99
N TRP A 69 -36.18 18.69 3.26
CA TRP A 69 -35.29 19.16 2.21
C TRP A 69 -33.89 19.59 2.73
N LEU A 70 -33.80 20.18 3.92
CA LEU A 70 -32.53 20.55 4.53
C LEU A 70 -31.69 19.29 4.89
N THR A 71 -32.36 18.29 5.45
CA THR A 71 -31.72 17.02 5.82
C THR A 71 -31.31 16.24 4.57
N SER A 72 -32.18 16.14 3.56
CA SER A 72 -31.85 15.45 2.31
C SER A 72 -30.71 16.13 1.57
N GLY A 73 -30.68 17.47 1.53
CA GLY A 73 -29.60 18.24 0.94
C GLY A 73 -28.26 18.06 1.68
N ALA A 74 -28.28 17.97 3.01
CA ALA A 74 -27.08 17.69 3.81
C ALA A 74 -26.57 16.28 3.58
N ILE A 75 -27.45 15.28 3.52
CA ILE A 75 -27.09 13.88 3.22
C ILE A 75 -26.52 13.78 1.81
N GLU A 76 -27.14 14.39 0.83
CA GLU A 76 -26.67 14.40 -0.55
C GLU A 76 -25.27 15.02 -0.68
N LYS A 77 -25.04 16.16 -0.01
CA LYS A 77 -23.73 16.79 0.02
C LYS A 77 -22.65 15.92 0.68
N ALA A 78 -22.99 15.31 1.82
CA ALA A 78 -22.09 14.40 2.51
C ALA A 78 -21.77 13.17 1.65
N HIS A 79 -22.76 12.62 0.96
CA HIS A 79 -22.61 11.51 0.05
C HIS A 79 -21.70 11.83 -1.14
N LYS A 80 -21.90 12.99 -1.75
CA LYS A 80 -21.03 13.48 -2.83
C LYS A 80 -19.57 13.64 -2.37
N THR A 81 -19.38 14.19 -1.16
CA THR A 81 -18.05 14.31 -0.56
C THR A 81 -17.43 12.94 -0.32
N TRP A 82 -18.20 11.98 0.21
CA TRP A 82 -17.77 10.60 0.38
C TRP A 82 -17.35 9.96 -0.93
N GLY A 83 -18.15 10.08 -1.98
CA GLY A 83 -17.81 9.58 -3.31
C GLY A 83 -16.48 10.12 -3.83
N THR A 84 -16.23 11.41 -3.67
CA THR A 84 -14.97 12.05 -4.03
C THR A 84 -13.79 11.49 -3.23
N GLN A 85 -13.99 11.25 -1.93
CA GLN A 85 -12.96 10.64 -1.06
C GLN A 85 -12.65 9.20 -1.44
N VAL A 86 -13.68 8.41 -1.77
CA VAL A 86 -13.50 7.02 -2.25
C VAL A 86 -12.71 7.00 -3.56
N LEU A 87 -13.02 7.87 -4.51
CA LEU A 87 -12.27 7.99 -5.77
C LEU A 87 -10.82 8.40 -5.52
N GLY A 88 -10.57 9.33 -4.61
CA GLY A 88 -9.22 9.73 -4.21
C GLY A 88 -8.43 8.59 -3.57
N LEU A 89 -9.08 7.79 -2.73
CA LEU A 89 -8.46 6.60 -2.13
C LEU A 89 -8.13 5.56 -3.19
N MET A 90 -9.04 5.28 -4.12
CA MET A 90 -8.80 4.34 -5.22
C MET A 90 -7.62 4.78 -6.10
N ALA A 91 -7.51 6.06 -6.42
CA ALA A 91 -6.39 6.60 -7.17
C ALA A 91 -5.06 6.44 -6.42
N ARG A 92 -5.05 6.66 -5.11
CA ARG A 92 -3.86 6.44 -4.26
C ARG A 92 -3.46 4.98 -4.20
N LEU A 93 -4.41 4.06 -4.02
CA LEU A 93 -4.16 2.62 -4.02
C LEU A 93 -3.56 2.14 -5.35
N ALA A 94 -4.08 2.64 -6.47
CA ALA A 94 -3.54 2.34 -7.80
C ALA A 94 -2.10 2.84 -7.94
N SER A 95 -1.81 4.06 -7.50
CA SER A 95 -0.46 4.64 -7.49
C SER A 95 0.50 3.84 -6.60
N ASP A 96 0.08 3.45 -5.40
CA ASP A 96 0.89 2.65 -4.49
C ASP A 96 1.20 1.27 -5.07
N LYS A 97 0.23 0.65 -5.71
CA LYS A 97 0.42 -0.63 -6.43
C LYS A 97 1.43 -0.51 -7.56
N GLU A 98 1.34 0.53 -8.37
CA GLU A 98 2.31 0.80 -9.44
C GLU A 98 3.70 1.09 -8.90
N ALA A 99 3.80 1.85 -7.80
CA ALA A 99 5.08 2.14 -7.15
C ALA A 99 5.76 0.88 -6.62
N LEU A 100 5.00 -0.05 -6.03
CA LEU A 100 5.51 -1.35 -5.58
C LEU A 100 6.05 -2.19 -6.74
N LEU A 101 5.33 -2.24 -7.85
CA LEU A 101 5.75 -2.97 -9.04
C LEU A 101 6.93 -2.29 -9.73
N GLY A 102 6.94 -0.97 -9.83
CA GLY A 102 8.01 -0.18 -10.40
C GLY A 102 9.32 -0.29 -9.60
N ALA A 103 9.26 -0.18 -8.28
CA ALA A 103 10.41 -0.37 -7.41
C ALA A 103 11.03 -1.76 -7.57
N ASN A 104 10.18 -2.77 -7.75
CA ASN A 104 10.63 -4.13 -8.02
C ASN A 104 11.40 -4.23 -9.34
N THR A 105 10.93 -3.60 -10.40
CA THR A 105 11.58 -3.61 -11.72
C THR A 105 12.93 -2.90 -11.68
N VAL A 106 13.02 -1.76 -11.01
CA VAL A 106 14.28 -1.00 -10.86
C VAL A 106 15.32 -1.81 -10.10
N LEU A 107 14.94 -2.45 -9.00
CA LEU A 107 15.85 -3.29 -8.21
C LEU A 107 16.38 -4.48 -9.01
N LEU A 108 15.52 -5.18 -9.75
CA LEU A 108 15.93 -6.28 -10.62
C LEU A 108 16.88 -5.81 -11.73
N GLY A 109 16.60 -4.66 -12.33
CA GLY A 109 17.47 -4.07 -13.35
C GLY A 109 18.84 -3.70 -12.79
N THR A 110 18.90 -3.17 -11.58
CA THR A 110 20.16 -2.82 -10.89
C THR A 110 20.95 -4.08 -10.55
N ASP A 111 20.32 -5.11 -10.02
CA ASP A 111 20.97 -6.38 -9.68
C ASP A 111 21.59 -7.05 -10.92
N HIS A 112 20.87 -7.09 -12.03
CA HIS A 112 21.42 -7.62 -13.29
C HIS A 112 22.56 -6.76 -13.82
N GLY A 113 22.50 -5.44 -13.69
CA GLY A 113 23.60 -4.54 -14.06
C GLY A 113 24.87 -4.79 -13.24
N ILE A 114 24.75 -4.95 -11.94
CA ILE A 114 25.85 -5.25 -11.03
C ILE A 114 26.44 -6.63 -11.34
N GLU A 115 25.59 -7.65 -11.52
CA GLU A 115 26.04 -9.02 -11.85
C GLU A 115 26.85 -9.05 -13.15
N SER A 116 26.40 -8.35 -14.18
CA SER A 116 27.13 -8.29 -15.46
C SER A 116 28.48 -7.58 -15.32
N GLN A 117 28.56 -6.51 -14.53
CA GLN A 117 29.81 -5.81 -14.26
C GLN A 117 30.79 -6.68 -13.46
N VAL A 118 30.31 -7.38 -12.43
CA VAL A 118 31.13 -8.30 -11.64
C VAL A 118 31.68 -9.43 -12.51
N ARG A 119 30.89 -10.01 -13.39
CA ARG A 119 31.34 -11.04 -14.33
C ARG A 119 32.41 -10.51 -15.28
N THR A 120 32.26 -9.29 -15.78
CA THR A 120 33.24 -8.66 -16.67
C THR A 120 34.58 -8.46 -15.95
N VAL A 121 34.53 -7.92 -14.71
CA VAL A 121 35.75 -7.74 -13.90
C VAL A 121 36.39 -9.08 -13.55
N SER A 122 35.60 -10.08 -13.21
CA SER A 122 36.11 -11.43 -12.89
C SER A 122 36.78 -12.11 -14.09
N SER A 123 36.25 -11.89 -15.30
CA SER A 123 36.87 -12.44 -16.51
C SER A 123 38.20 -11.78 -16.89
N ILE A 124 38.43 -10.52 -16.49
CA ILE A 124 39.66 -9.80 -16.69
C ILE A 124 40.73 -10.28 -15.70
N ASN A 125 40.36 -10.67 -14.48
CA ASN A 125 41.25 -11.19 -13.46
C ASN A 125 41.40 -12.72 -13.49
N GLY A 126 40.84 -13.40 -14.46
CA GLY A 126 40.90 -14.84 -14.63
C GLY A 126 42.23 -15.30 -15.23
N TYR A 127 43.23 -15.37 -14.38
CA TYR A 127 44.39 -16.20 -14.63
C TYR A 127 44.17 -17.53 -13.98
#